data_12d7d37f40009ca4a38fcba61c80701c
#
_entry.id   12d7d37f40009ca4a38fcba61c80701c
#
_cell.length_a   1.000
_cell.length_b   1.000
_cell.length_c   1.000
_cell.angle_alpha   90.00
_cell.angle_beta   90.00
_cell.angle_gamma   90.00
#
_symmetry.space_group_name_H-M   'P 1'
#
loop_
_entity.id
_entity.type
_entity.pdbx_description
1 polymer ?
#
loop_
_entity_poly.entity_id
_entity_poly.type
_entity_poly.pdbx_seq_one_letter_code
_entity_poly.pdbx_strand_id
1 'polypeptide(L)'
;LEVWKAASVTPDFKGYTSVGQGMGKTLLMANEMQGYTLSDRGTFVAYKTKLDLGVDFDGGKTLANPYQVILINSAKYPDLNHKGAKAFSDWLISKEGQSMINNFKVDGEQLFKATYSE
;
A
#
# COMPACT_ATOMS: atom_id res chain seq x y z
N LEU A 1 8.57 10.41 2.69
CA LEU A 1 9.59 11.21 3.43
C LEU A 1 10.07 10.52 4.71
N GLU A 2 9.25 9.70 5.38
CA GLU A 2 9.63 9.01 6.63
C GLU A 2 10.87 8.12 6.48
N VAL A 3 11.01 7.42 5.35
CA VAL A 3 12.20 6.57 5.08
C VAL A 3 13.49 7.39 5.02
N TRP A 4 13.45 8.54 4.35
CA TRP A 4 14.58 9.46 4.28
C TRP A 4 14.95 10.02 5.66
N LYS A 5 13.94 10.37 6.45
CA LYS A 5 14.12 10.82 7.82
C LYS A 5 14.74 9.73 8.70
N ALA A 6 14.26 8.49 8.59
CA ALA A 6 14.81 7.36 9.32
C ALA A 6 16.27 7.07 8.94
N ALA A 7 16.65 7.34 7.69
CA ALA A 7 18.01 7.20 7.19
C ALA A 7 18.91 8.43 7.52
N SER A 8 18.35 9.48 8.16
CA SER A 8 19.03 10.76 8.38
C SER A 8 19.58 11.42 7.11
N VAL A 9 18.84 11.23 5.99
CA VAL A 9 19.18 11.77 4.67
C VAL A 9 18.14 12.80 4.24
N THR A 10 18.60 13.97 3.79
CA THR A 10 17.75 14.95 3.12
C THR A 10 17.75 14.67 1.62
N PRO A 11 16.58 14.44 1.00
CA PRO A 11 16.52 14.11 -0.43
C PRO A 11 16.63 15.37 -1.31
N ASP A 12 17.79 16.01 -1.31
CA ASP A 12 18.15 17.20 -2.09
C ASP A 12 19.39 16.98 -2.98
N PHE A 13 19.85 15.74 -3.07
CA PHE A 13 21.03 15.36 -3.87
C PHE A 13 20.71 15.26 -5.37
N LYS A 14 21.75 15.40 -6.18
CA LYS A 14 21.65 15.23 -7.63
C LYS A 14 21.15 13.81 -7.97
N GLY A 15 20.08 13.72 -8.73
CA GLY A 15 19.44 12.44 -9.10
C GLY A 15 18.19 12.14 -8.28
N TYR A 16 17.90 12.88 -7.19
CA TYR A 16 16.61 12.79 -6.55
C TYR A 16 15.53 13.49 -7.38
N THR A 17 14.43 12.80 -7.63
CA THR A 17 13.28 13.36 -8.37
C THR A 17 11.98 13.07 -7.61
N SER A 18 11.23 14.12 -7.32
CA SER A 18 9.85 14.00 -6.82
C SER A 18 8.90 14.04 -8.01
N VAL A 19 8.31 12.90 -8.35
CA VAL A 19 7.54 12.76 -9.59
C VAL A 19 6.10 13.25 -9.51
N GLY A 20 5.56 13.45 -8.31
CA GLY A 20 4.19 13.97 -8.12
C GLY A 20 3.10 13.10 -8.77
N GLN A 21 3.33 11.82 -8.94
CA GLN A 21 2.44 10.88 -9.62
C GLN A 21 2.02 9.74 -8.69
N GLY A 22 0.99 8.99 -9.09
CA GLY A 22 0.61 7.76 -8.40
C GLY A 22 1.66 6.66 -8.54
N MET A 23 1.57 5.62 -7.67
CA MET A 23 2.61 4.60 -7.53
C MET A 23 2.93 3.87 -8.83
N GLY A 24 1.93 3.49 -9.63
CA GLY A 24 2.16 2.80 -10.91
C GLY A 24 2.99 3.63 -11.90
N LYS A 25 2.69 4.94 -12.03
CA LYS A 25 3.48 5.84 -12.88
C LYS A 25 4.89 6.06 -12.32
N THR A 26 5.03 6.14 -11.01
CA THR A 26 6.33 6.27 -10.36
C THR A 26 7.22 5.05 -10.64
N LEU A 27 6.67 3.85 -10.60
CA LEU A 27 7.38 2.62 -10.98
C LEU A 27 7.83 2.64 -12.44
N LEU A 28 6.97 3.05 -13.36
CA LEU A 28 7.33 3.15 -14.78
C LEU A 28 8.45 4.17 -15.02
N MET A 29 8.38 5.34 -14.38
CA MET A 29 9.43 6.35 -14.47
C MET A 29 10.75 5.85 -13.88
N ALA A 30 10.72 5.19 -12.72
CA ALA A 30 11.92 4.59 -12.13
C ALA A 30 12.53 3.53 -13.06
N ASN A 31 11.69 2.73 -13.72
CA ASN A 31 12.11 1.75 -14.71
C ASN A 31 12.83 2.40 -15.92
N GLU A 32 12.22 3.44 -16.49
CA GLU A 32 12.81 4.17 -17.62
C GLU A 32 14.15 4.84 -17.25
N MET A 33 14.22 5.39 -16.03
CA MET A 33 15.43 6.05 -15.51
C MET A 33 16.47 5.07 -14.96
N GLN A 34 16.16 3.78 -14.89
CA GLN A 34 16.98 2.75 -14.22
C GLN A 34 17.35 3.16 -12.80
N GLY A 35 16.37 3.72 -12.08
CA GLY A 35 16.53 4.28 -10.76
C GLY A 35 15.89 3.43 -9.68
N TYR A 36 16.04 3.86 -8.45
CA TYR A 36 15.43 3.24 -7.28
C TYR A 36 14.16 3.99 -6.87
N THR A 37 13.15 3.26 -6.45
CA THR A 37 11.93 3.83 -5.89
C THR A 37 11.33 2.96 -4.80
N LEU A 38 10.51 3.55 -3.95
CA LEU A 38 9.67 2.84 -3.01
C LEU A 38 8.34 2.49 -3.69
N SER A 39 7.84 1.28 -3.46
CA SER A 39 6.51 0.87 -3.91
C SER A 39 5.80 0.02 -2.87
N ASP A 40 4.47 0.03 -2.89
CA ASP A 40 3.68 -1.02 -2.27
C ASP A 40 3.74 -2.30 -3.12
N ARG A 41 3.63 -3.45 -2.47
CA ARG A 41 3.72 -4.76 -3.12
C ARG A 41 2.62 -4.95 -4.17
N GLY A 42 1.39 -4.53 -3.86
CA GLY A 42 0.26 -4.70 -4.76
C GLY A 42 0.48 -4.02 -6.11
N THR A 43 0.93 -2.77 -6.09
CA THR A 43 1.24 -2.03 -7.33
C THR A 43 2.43 -2.63 -8.06
N PHE A 44 3.51 -3.01 -7.35
CA PHE A 44 4.67 -3.65 -7.98
C PHE A 44 4.26 -4.95 -8.72
N VAL A 45 3.51 -5.84 -8.08
CA VAL A 45 3.06 -7.10 -8.70
C VAL A 45 2.17 -6.83 -9.91
N ALA A 46 1.23 -5.89 -9.81
CA ALA A 46 0.35 -5.52 -10.92
C ALA A 46 1.09 -4.96 -12.15
N TYR A 47 2.27 -4.37 -11.95
CA TYR A 47 3.09 -3.80 -13.02
C TYR A 47 4.28 -4.69 -13.42
N LYS A 48 4.55 -5.78 -12.71
CA LYS A 48 5.75 -6.62 -12.81
C LYS A 48 6.12 -7.00 -14.25
N THR A 49 5.14 -7.34 -15.06
CA THR A 49 5.36 -7.71 -16.49
C THR A 49 5.80 -6.56 -17.39
N LYS A 50 5.73 -5.32 -16.88
CA LYS A 50 6.10 -4.09 -17.60
C LYS A 50 7.38 -3.46 -17.07
N LEU A 51 8.01 -4.10 -16.09
CA LEU A 51 9.15 -3.57 -15.36
C LEU A 51 10.33 -4.52 -15.47
N ASP A 52 11.51 -3.95 -15.65
CA ASP A 52 12.80 -4.63 -15.51
C ASP A 52 13.39 -4.43 -14.10
N LEU A 53 12.61 -3.83 -13.19
CA LEU A 53 13.00 -3.59 -11.80
C LEU A 53 12.85 -4.86 -10.96
N GLY A 54 13.80 -5.08 -10.07
CA GLY A 54 13.73 -6.08 -9.00
C GLY A 54 13.38 -5.46 -7.65
N VAL A 55 13.12 -6.31 -6.66
CA VAL A 55 12.96 -5.91 -5.26
C VAL A 55 14.28 -6.11 -4.55
N ASP A 56 14.97 -5.03 -4.21
CA ASP A 56 16.25 -5.06 -3.52
C ASP A 56 16.10 -5.22 -2.00
N PHE A 57 15.02 -4.66 -1.46
CA PHE A 57 14.74 -4.72 -0.04
C PHE A 57 13.23 -4.71 0.23
N ASP A 58 12.77 -5.58 1.12
CA ASP A 58 11.40 -5.57 1.63
C ASP A 58 11.37 -5.87 3.14
N GLY A 59 10.26 -5.52 3.79
CA GLY A 59 10.04 -5.77 5.21
C GLY A 59 10.58 -4.70 6.15
N GLY A 60 10.58 -5.04 7.44
CA GLY A 60 10.93 -4.10 8.51
C GLY A 60 9.78 -3.16 8.90
N LYS A 61 9.88 -2.59 10.10
CA LYS A 61 8.83 -1.69 10.65
C LYS A 61 8.68 -0.40 9.86
N THR A 62 9.78 0.12 9.30
CA THR A 62 9.80 1.39 8.55
C THR A 62 9.05 1.30 7.23
N LEU A 63 8.95 0.11 6.64
CA LEU A 63 8.22 -0.14 5.40
C LEU A 63 6.82 -0.71 5.63
N ALA A 64 6.36 -0.80 6.88
CA ALA A 64 5.00 -1.22 7.16
C ALA A 64 4.00 -0.22 6.55
N ASN A 65 3.04 -0.74 5.78
CA ASN A 65 2.00 0.05 5.12
C ASN A 65 0.61 -0.46 5.56
N PRO A 66 0.18 -0.15 6.80
CA PRO A 66 -1.08 -0.62 7.33
C PRO A 66 -2.26 0.07 6.64
N TYR A 67 -3.24 -0.71 6.25
CA TYR A 67 -4.53 -0.23 5.78
C TYR A 67 -5.51 -0.20 6.94
N GLN A 68 -6.38 0.79 6.94
CA GLN A 68 -7.38 0.98 7.98
C GLN A 68 -8.76 1.21 7.37
N VAL A 69 -9.80 0.67 7.99
CA VAL A 69 -11.19 1.05 7.75
C VAL A 69 -11.64 2.00 8.86
N ILE A 70 -12.19 3.15 8.49
CA ILE A 70 -12.62 4.18 9.43
C ILE A 70 -14.09 4.47 9.18
N LEU A 71 -14.94 4.24 10.18
CA LEU A 71 -16.35 4.59 10.11
C LEU A 71 -16.54 6.09 10.34
N ILE A 72 -17.33 6.72 9.45
CA ILE A 72 -17.68 8.13 9.60
C ILE A 72 -18.64 8.31 10.77
N ASN A 73 -18.45 9.36 11.55
CA ASN A 73 -19.28 9.67 12.71
C ASN A 73 -20.73 9.94 12.30
N SER A 74 -21.66 9.09 12.72
CA SER A 74 -23.09 9.18 12.39
C SER A 74 -23.77 10.39 13.01
N ALA A 75 -23.32 10.86 14.17
CA ALA A 75 -23.89 12.06 14.79
C ALA A 75 -23.55 13.33 14.00
N LYS A 76 -22.38 13.34 13.34
CA LYS A 76 -21.95 14.49 12.51
C LYS A 76 -22.49 14.44 11.09
N TYR A 77 -22.76 13.24 10.55
CA TYR A 77 -23.20 13.02 9.18
C TYR A 77 -24.36 12.01 9.15
N PRO A 78 -25.56 12.37 9.63
CA PRO A 78 -26.66 11.42 9.83
C PRO A 78 -27.24 10.84 8.54
N ASP A 79 -27.12 11.53 7.41
CA ASP A 79 -27.73 11.17 6.13
C ASP A 79 -26.94 10.10 5.34
N LEU A 80 -25.81 9.62 5.87
CA LEU A 80 -25.00 8.60 5.21
C LEU A 80 -25.48 7.19 5.52
N ASN A 81 -25.16 6.23 4.66
CA ASN A 81 -25.48 4.82 4.87
C ASN A 81 -24.58 4.17 5.94
N HIS A 82 -24.79 4.54 7.20
CA HIS A 82 -24.02 4.03 8.33
C HIS A 82 -24.21 2.53 8.55
N LYS A 83 -25.41 2.01 8.28
CA LYS A 83 -25.71 0.58 8.40
C LYS A 83 -24.87 -0.25 7.42
N GLY A 84 -24.83 0.18 6.18
CA GLY A 84 -23.99 -0.48 5.15
C GLY A 84 -22.51 -0.36 5.44
N ALA A 85 -22.04 0.82 5.84
CA ALA A 85 -20.65 1.05 6.21
C ALA A 85 -20.21 0.15 7.38
N LYS A 86 -21.06 0.05 8.43
CA LYS A 86 -20.78 -0.84 9.56
C LYS A 86 -20.76 -2.30 9.15
N ALA A 87 -21.73 -2.76 8.37
CA ALA A 87 -21.77 -4.15 7.90
C ALA A 87 -20.52 -4.51 7.10
N PHE A 88 -20.05 -3.62 6.24
CA PHE A 88 -18.81 -3.82 5.48
C PHE A 88 -17.57 -3.84 6.39
N SER A 89 -17.49 -2.91 7.33
CA SER A 89 -16.39 -2.88 8.31
C SER A 89 -16.37 -4.16 9.16
N ASP A 90 -17.50 -4.60 9.68
CA ASP A 90 -17.62 -5.81 10.49
C ASP A 90 -17.22 -7.06 9.67
N TRP A 91 -17.61 -7.12 8.39
CA TRP A 91 -17.22 -8.20 7.51
C TRP A 91 -15.69 -8.20 7.25
N LEU A 92 -15.09 -7.03 7.01
CA LEU A 92 -13.64 -6.93 6.79
C LEU A 92 -12.82 -7.51 7.94
N ILE A 93 -13.27 -7.30 9.19
CA ILE A 93 -12.58 -7.82 10.38
C ILE A 93 -13.04 -9.22 10.79
N SER A 94 -14.03 -9.80 10.11
CA SER A 94 -14.47 -11.16 10.35
C SER A 94 -13.42 -12.19 9.91
N LYS A 95 -13.53 -13.42 10.42
CA LYS A 95 -12.66 -14.54 9.97
C LYS A 95 -12.70 -14.75 8.46
N GLU A 96 -13.87 -14.60 7.85
CA GLU A 96 -14.05 -14.73 6.42
C GLU A 96 -13.32 -13.61 5.66
N GLY A 97 -13.56 -12.35 6.02
CA GLY A 97 -12.90 -11.19 5.40
C GLY A 97 -11.38 -11.25 5.55
N GLN A 98 -10.89 -11.58 6.73
CA GLN A 98 -9.44 -11.73 6.98
C GLN A 98 -8.84 -12.90 6.19
N SER A 99 -9.57 -14.02 6.05
CA SER A 99 -9.15 -15.14 5.21
C SER A 99 -9.09 -14.75 3.73
N MET A 100 -10.08 -14.01 3.22
CA MET A 100 -10.08 -13.52 1.85
C MET A 100 -8.89 -12.60 1.58
N ILE A 101 -8.58 -11.68 2.49
CA ILE A 101 -7.41 -10.79 2.40
C ILE A 101 -6.12 -11.60 2.33
N ASN A 102 -5.94 -12.59 3.21
CA ASN A 102 -4.74 -13.41 3.24
C ASN A 102 -4.58 -14.30 2.01
N ASN A 103 -5.68 -14.77 1.44
CA ASN A 103 -5.67 -15.69 0.31
C ASN A 103 -5.69 -14.98 -1.04
N PHE A 104 -5.85 -13.65 -1.05
CA PHE A 104 -5.84 -12.89 -2.29
C PHE A 104 -4.45 -12.85 -2.91
N LYS A 105 -4.36 -13.37 -4.14
CA LYS A 105 -3.11 -13.47 -4.89
C LYS A 105 -3.28 -12.96 -6.30
N VAL A 106 -2.22 -12.39 -6.83
CA VAL A 106 -2.09 -12.05 -8.26
C VAL A 106 -0.82 -12.73 -8.76
N ASP A 107 -0.90 -13.46 -9.86
CA ASP A 107 0.20 -14.23 -10.42
C ASP A 107 0.90 -15.16 -9.39
N GLY A 108 0.10 -15.72 -8.47
CA GLY A 108 0.59 -16.59 -7.40
C GLY A 108 1.21 -15.87 -6.20
N GLU A 109 1.40 -14.56 -6.25
CA GLU A 109 1.97 -13.75 -5.17
C GLU A 109 0.89 -13.17 -4.26
N GLN A 110 1.08 -13.30 -2.95
CA GLN A 110 0.21 -12.68 -1.94
C GLN A 110 0.48 -11.18 -1.86
N LEU A 111 -0.57 -10.35 -1.97
CA LEU A 111 -0.44 -8.89 -1.97
C LEU A 111 -0.65 -8.27 -0.59
N PHE A 112 -1.53 -8.82 0.20
CA PHE A 112 -1.94 -8.27 1.50
C PHE A 112 -1.81 -9.31 2.60
N LYS A 113 -1.58 -8.84 3.81
CA LYS A 113 -1.60 -9.66 5.03
C LYS A 113 -2.73 -9.16 5.92
N ALA A 114 -3.60 -10.05 6.34
CA ALA A 114 -4.59 -9.75 7.35
C ALA A 114 -3.90 -9.50 8.69
N THR A 115 -4.25 -8.42 9.37
CA THR A 115 -3.59 -7.99 10.60
C THR A 115 -4.54 -7.82 11.77
N TYR A 116 -5.85 -7.97 11.53
CA TYR A 116 -6.82 -7.92 12.60
C TYR A 116 -6.80 -9.24 13.38
N SER A 117 -6.59 -9.14 14.67
CA SER A 117 -6.78 -10.23 15.66
C SER A 117 -7.75 -9.73 16.73
N GLU A 118 -8.75 -10.56 17.06
CA GLU A 118 -9.65 -10.33 18.21
C GLU A 118 -8.87 -10.28 19.52
#